data_6ec72a5bc221149956864da4db3b475b
#
_entry.id   6ec72a5bc221149956864da4db3b475b
#
_cell.length_a   1.000
_cell.length_b   1.000
_cell.length_c   1.000
_cell.angle_alpha   90.00
_cell.angle_beta   90.00
_cell.angle_gamma   90.00
#
_symmetry.space_group_name_H-M   'P 1'
#
loop_
_entity.id
_entity.type
_entity.pdbx_description
1 polymer ?
#
loop_
_entity_poly.entity_id
_entity_poly.type
_entity_poly.pdbx_seq_one_letter_code
_entity_poly.pdbx_strand_id
1 'polypeptide(L)'
;KILIGDLNRNPFQPRQNFNEEKLEELATSIKKNGIIQPIAVRPSKTDLGKYEIIAGERRWLAAQRAGLHEIPVTILDLNDVESLEVAIVENIQRDDLNPIEEARGYKRLQSEFKYDHENISKLMSKSRSHISNTLRLLTLPNDVIAMLTEGSLTSGQARPLIGIANASSIAEEIVSKNYSARKVEYLTRNKKNVFSTKKIDANIIKAQEKIEK
;
A
#
# COMPACT_ATOMS: atom_id res chain seq x y z
N LYS A 1 24.69 -19.18 7.91
CA LYS A 1 23.52 -19.73 8.64
C LYS A 1 23.55 -19.22 10.07
N ILE A 2 22.38 -19.02 10.66
CA ILE A 2 22.20 -18.55 12.05
C ILE A 2 21.17 -19.45 12.72
N LEU A 3 21.31 -19.66 14.04
CA LEU A 3 20.35 -20.38 14.84
C LEU A 3 19.00 -19.65 14.81
N ILE A 4 17.92 -20.40 14.63
CA ILE A 4 16.57 -19.83 14.50
C ILE A 4 16.11 -19.08 15.77
N GLY A 5 16.64 -19.50 16.93
CA GLY A 5 16.40 -18.84 18.23
C GLY A 5 17.12 -17.52 18.44
N ASP A 6 18.10 -17.20 17.59
CA ASP A 6 18.84 -15.92 17.65
C ASP A 6 18.16 -14.83 16.79
N LEU A 7 17.01 -15.15 16.17
CA LEU A 7 16.25 -14.21 15.36
C LEU A 7 15.05 -13.67 16.13
N ASN A 8 14.98 -12.35 16.21
CA ASN A 8 13.88 -11.61 16.81
C ASN A 8 13.01 -10.97 15.72
N ARG A 9 11.70 -10.84 16.02
CA ARG A 9 10.77 -10.09 15.17
C ARG A 9 11.14 -8.62 15.14
N ASN A 10 10.98 -8.00 13.98
CA ASN A 10 11.07 -6.54 13.89
C ASN A 10 9.79 -5.92 14.47
N PRO A 11 9.87 -5.05 15.50
CA PRO A 11 8.72 -4.40 16.10
C PRO A 11 7.95 -3.48 15.13
N PHE A 12 8.57 -3.09 14.01
CA PHE A 12 7.97 -2.22 12.99
C PHE A 12 7.23 -2.97 11.87
N GLN A 13 7.11 -4.31 11.94
CA GLN A 13 6.41 -5.11 10.92
C GLN A 13 4.89 -4.89 10.99
N PRO A 14 4.24 -4.43 9.91
CA PRO A 14 2.81 -4.11 9.91
C PRO A 14 1.90 -5.34 9.85
N ARG A 15 2.43 -6.52 9.49
CA ARG A 15 1.63 -7.72 9.28
C ARG A 15 1.53 -8.55 10.53
N GLN A 16 0.32 -8.60 11.14
CA GLN A 16 0.05 -9.40 12.33
C GLN A 16 -0.70 -10.73 12.03
N ASN A 17 -1.42 -10.81 10.92
CA ASN A 17 -2.23 -11.97 10.58
C ASN A 17 -1.66 -12.70 9.36
N PHE A 18 -1.29 -13.96 9.56
CA PHE A 18 -0.89 -14.90 8.49
C PHE A 18 -1.99 -15.94 8.31
N ASN A 19 -2.30 -16.27 7.06
CA ASN A 19 -3.18 -17.41 6.76
C ASN A 19 -2.47 -18.70 7.18
N GLU A 20 -3.08 -19.41 8.13
CA GLU A 20 -2.52 -20.63 8.74
C GLU A 20 -2.28 -21.73 7.71
N GLU A 21 -3.21 -21.96 6.78
CA GLU A 21 -3.09 -22.99 5.74
C GLU A 21 -1.87 -22.71 4.84
N LYS A 22 -1.72 -21.48 4.35
CA LYS A 22 -0.58 -21.07 3.52
C LYS A 22 0.76 -21.09 4.27
N LEU A 23 0.74 -20.97 5.59
CA LEU A 23 1.93 -21.08 6.41
C LEU A 23 2.35 -22.54 6.59
N GLU A 24 1.39 -23.46 6.74
CA GLU A 24 1.62 -24.89 6.84
C GLU A 24 2.13 -25.49 5.52
N GLU A 25 1.55 -25.07 4.38
CA GLU A 25 2.07 -25.42 3.06
C GLU A 25 3.55 -25.02 2.90
N LEU A 26 3.88 -23.77 3.32
CA LEU A 26 5.23 -23.27 3.28
C LEU A 26 6.17 -24.06 4.22
N ALA A 27 5.71 -24.42 5.42
CA ALA A 27 6.48 -25.24 6.37
C ALA A 27 6.78 -26.62 5.79
N THR A 28 5.80 -27.26 5.15
CA THR A 28 5.98 -28.55 4.47
C THR A 28 7.00 -28.43 3.33
N SER A 29 6.93 -27.38 2.53
CA SER A 29 7.90 -27.10 1.46
C SER A 29 9.31 -26.89 2.01
N ILE A 30 9.45 -26.07 3.08
CA ILE A 30 10.74 -25.79 3.74
C ILE A 30 11.33 -27.04 4.38
N LYS A 31 10.50 -27.92 4.95
CA LYS A 31 10.95 -29.19 5.50
C LYS A 31 11.57 -30.10 4.44
N LYS A 32 11.03 -30.08 3.22
CA LYS A 32 11.51 -30.90 2.09
C LYS A 32 12.71 -30.29 1.37
N ASN A 33 12.68 -29.00 1.10
CA ASN A 33 13.64 -28.34 0.21
C ASN A 33 14.59 -27.36 0.92
N GLY A 34 14.40 -27.13 2.22
CA GLY A 34 15.06 -26.03 2.95
C GLY A 34 14.55 -24.66 2.54
N ILE A 35 15.21 -23.63 3.07
CA ILE A 35 14.96 -22.23 2.69
C ILE A 35 15.81 -21.90 1.47
N ILE A 36 15.18 -21.74 0.32
CA ILE A 36 15.86 -21.39 -0.95
C ILE A 36 16.28 -19.94 -0.95
N GLN A 37 15.38 -19.04 -0.56
CA GLN A 37 15.67 -17.61 -0.49
C GLN A 37 15.99 -17.20 0.95
N PRO A 38 17.22 -16.72 1.26
CA PRO A 38 17.61 -16.34 2.61
C PRO A 38 16.70 -15.29 3.24
N ILE A 39 16.66 -15.25 4.57
CA ILE A 39 15.95 -14.24 5.36
C ILE A 39 16.87 -13.05 5.53
N ALA A 40 16.40 -11.83 5.26
CA ALA A 40 17.17 -10.62 5.48
C ALA A 40 17.08 -10.22 6.95
N VAL A 41 18.25 -10.05 7.59
CA VAL A 41 18.40 -9.71 9.01
C VAL A 41 19.41 -8.62 9.22
N ARG A 42 19.34 -7.93 10.36
CA ARG A 42 20.40 -7.04 10.85
C ARG A 42 20.79 -7.44 12.27
N PRO A 43 21.98 -7.06 12.73
CA PRO A 43 22.35 -7.22 14.14
C PRO A 43 21.35 -6.50 15.05
N SER A 44 20.93 -7.15 16.14
CA SER A 44 20.06 -6.51 17.13
C SER A 44 20.84 -5.46 17.90
N LYS A 45 20.21 -4.30 18.14
CA LYS A 45 20.79 -3.24 18.97
C LYS A 45 20.59 -3.46 20.46
N THR A 46 19.54 -4.22 20.81
CA THR A 46 19.13 -4.48 22.19
C THR A 46 19.73 -5.75 22.73
N ASP A 47 19.91 -6.78 21.90
CA ASP A 47 20.33 -8.11 22.30
C ASP A 47 21.65 -8.49 21.60
N LEU A 48 22.76 -8.44 22.33
CA LEU A 48 24.07 -8.84 21.82
C LEU A 48 24.05 -10.30 21.32
N GLY A 49 24.53 -10.51 20.09
CA GLY A 49 24.58 -11.83 19.45
C GLY A 49 23.27 -12.27 18.78
N LYS A 50 22.20 -11.47 18.85
CA LYS A 50 20.93 -11.73 18.15
C LYS A 50 20.75 -10.83 16.92
N TYR A 51 19.78 -11.20 16.12
CA TYR A 51 19.47 -10.50 14.87
C TYR A 51 17.97 -10.18 14.80
N GLU A 52 17.65 -9.07 14.16
CA GLU A 52 16.27 -8.64 13.87
C GLU A 52 15.92 -8.92 12.41
N ILE A 53 14.75 -9.51 12.18
CA ILE A 53 14.28 -9.84 10.84
C ILE A 53 13.80 -8.56 10.14
N ILE A 54 14.43 -8.21 9.02
CA ILE A 54 14.02 -7.11 8.16
C ILE A 54 12.95 -7.57 7.19
N ALA A 55 13.19 -8.71 6.51
CA ALA A 55 12.28 -9.29 5.52
C ALA A 55 12.31 -10.82 5.56
N GLY A 56 11.17 -11.46 5.26
CA GLY A 56 11.06 -12.91 5.23
C GLY A 56 10.48 -13.55 6.50
N GLU A 57 9.71 -12.82 7.30
CA GLU A 57 9.10 -13.33 8.55
C GLU A 57 8.26 -14.61 8.33
N ARG A 58 7.49 -14.70 7.23
CA ARG A 58 6.76 -15.95 6.90
C ARG A 58 7.67 -17.15 6.77
N ARG A 59 8.83 -16.99 6.14
CA ARG A 59 9.84 -18.06 5.99
C ARG A 59 10.42 -18.47 7.33
N TRP A 60 10.67 -17.51 8.22
CA TRP A 60 11.12 -17.77 9.57
C TRP A 60 10.08 -18.55 10.39
N LEU A 61 8.81 -18.10 10.40
CA LEU A 61 7.72 -18.80 11.07
C LEU A 61 7.51 -20.23 10.53
N ALA A 62 7.55 -20.39 9.21
CA ALA A 62 7.43 -21.68 8.57
C ALA A 62 8.64 -22.59 8.88
N ALA A 63 9.85 -22.04 8.99
CA ALA A 63 11.04 -22.79 9.38
C ALA A 63 10.98 -23.27 10.84
N GLN A 64 10.42 -22.47 11.75
CA GLN A 64 10.14 -22.91 13.13
C GLN A 64 9.18 -24.09 13.16
N ARG A 65 8.09 -24.03 12.39
CA ARG A 65 7.12 -25.13 12.28
C ARG A 65 7.73 -26.38 11.64
N ALA A 66 8.62 -26.20 10.67
CA ALA A 66 9.35 -27.29 10.03
C ALA A 66 10.42 -27.92 10.94
N GLY A 67 10.70 -27.36 12.13
CA GLY A 67 11.67 -27.87 13.10
C GLY A 67 13.13 -27.64 12.69
N LEU A 68 13.42 -26.63 11.88
CA LEU A 68 14.80 -26.30 11.52
C LEU A 68 15.52 -25.61 12.70
N HIS A 69 16.75 -26.01 12.97
CA HIS A 69 17.61 -25.39 13.99
C HIS A 69 18.39 -24.20 13.45
N GLU A 70 18.82 -24.29 12.21
CA GLU A 70 19.59 -23.25 11.52
C GLU A 70 18.96 -22.87 10.19
N ILE A 71 19.00 -21.59 9.85
CA ILE A 71 18.46 -21.07 8.61
C ILE A 71 19.43 -20.15 7.88
N PRO A 72 19.40 -20.13 6.53
CA PRO A 72 20.21 -19.21 5.76
C PRO A 72 19.66 -17.79 5.92
N VAL A 73 20.58 -16.85 6.22
CA VAL A 73 20.27 -15.43 6.34
C VAL A 73 21.21 -14.59 5.50
N THR A 74 20.77 -13.41 5.10
CA THR A 74 21.59 -12.32 4.58
C THR A 74 21.65 -11.25 5.66
N ILE A 75 22.86 -10.98 6.19
CA ILE A 75 23.07 -9.94 7.18
C ILE A 75 23.25 -8.62 6.43
N LEU A 76 22.42 -7.64 6.76
CA LEU A 76 22.46 -6.29 6.23
C LEU A 76 22.91 -5.35 7.37
N ASP A 77 23.90 -4.53 7.09
CA ASP A 77 24.33 -3.47 8.02
C ASP A 77 23.49 -2.21 7.73
N LEU A 78 22.31 -2.17 8.34
CA LEU A 78 21.32 -1.10 8.14
C LEU A 78 20.99 -0.43 9.48
N ASN A 79 20.91 0.88 9.46
CA ASN A 79 20.35 1.63 10.59
C ASN A 79 18.82 1.45 10.68
N ASP A 80 18.17 2.02 11.72
CA ASP A 80 16.72 1.85 11.94
C ASP A 80 15.89 2.44 10.79
N VAL A 81 16.33 3.57 10.25
CA VAL A 81 15.65 4.27 9.16
C VAL A 81 15.72 3.44 7.87
N GLU A 82 16.92 2.98 7.51
CA GLU A 82 17.14 2.13 6.32
C GLU A 82 16.42 0.77 6.45
N SER A 83 16.43 0.18 7.65
CA SER A 83 15.72 -1.07 7.92
C SER A 83 14.21 -0.91 7.76
N LEU A 84 13.63 0.21 8.23
CA LEU A 84 12.22 0.53 8.07
C LEU A 84 11.88 0.78 6.58
N GLU A 85 12.76 1.48 5.86
CA GLU A 85 12.60 1.71 4.42
C GLU A 85 12.51 0.39 3.65
N VAL A 86 13.49 -0.50 3.84
CA VAL A 86 13.53 -1.81 3.19
C VAL A 86 12.27 -2.62 3.52
N ALA A 87 11.80 -2.60 4.77
CA ALA A 87 10.59 -3.31 5.17
C ALA A 87 9.32 -2.74 4.49
N ILE A 88 9.22 -1.42 4.34
CA ILE A 88 8.08 -0.77 3.65
C ILE A 88 8.13 -1.09 2.15
N VAL A 89 9.31 -0.99 1.53
CA VAL A 89 9.50 -1.28 0.10
C VAL A 89 9.16 -2.73 -0.22
N GLU A 90 9.67 -3.68 0.56
CA GLU A 90 9.35 -5.11 0.40
C GLU A 90 7.84 -5.35 0.50
N ASN A 91 7.19 -4.75 1.48
CA ASN A 91 5.76 -4.89 1.65
C ASN A 91 4.95 -4.31 0.48
N ILE A 92 5.39 -3.18 -0.11
CA ILE A 92 4.72 -2.58 -1.27
C ILE A 92 4.97 -3.41 -2.56
N GLN A 93 6.09 -4.10 -2.68
CA GLN A 93 6.43 -4.91 -3.86
C GLN A 93 5.72 -6.28 -3.89
N ARG A 94 4.80 -6.53 -2.95
CA ARG A 94 4.02 -7.77 -2.97
C ARG A 94 2.94 -7.72 -4.06
N ASP A 95 2.75 -8.83 -4.75
CA ASP A 95 1.78 -8.96 -5.87
C ASP A 95 0.31 -8.97 -5.40
N ASP A 96 0.07 -9.21 -4.10
CA ASP A 96 -1.27 -9.40 -3.53
C ASP A 96 -1.84 -8.15 -2.82
N LEU A 97 -1.22 -6.98 -3.00
CA LEU A 97 -1.69 -5.74 -2.39
C LEU A 97 -2.96 -5.19 -3.05
N ASN A 98 -3.90 -4.76 -2.22
CA ASN A 98 -4.99 -3.94 -2.73
C ASN A 98 -4.52 -2.48 -2.97
N PRO A 99 -5.25 -1.69 -3.80
CA PRO A 99 -4.84 -0.32 -4.15
C PRO A 99 -4.73 0.64 -2.96
N ILE A 100 -5.43 0.38 -1.87
CA ILE A 100 -5.40 1.21 -0.66
C ILE A 100 -4.17 0.88 0.19
N GLU A 101 -3.78 -0.39 0.28
CA GLU A 101 -2.53 -0.80 0.94
C GLU A 101 -1.32 -0.23 0.22
N GLU A 102 -1.29 -0.30 -1.11
CA GLU A 102 -0.26 0.32 -1.94
C GLU A 102 -0.19 1.84 -1.69
N ALA A 103 -1.33 2.53 -1.67
CA ALA A 103 -1.41 3.96 -1.40
C ALA A 103 -0.91 4.33 0.01
N ARG A 104 -1.25 3.54 1.02
CA ARG A 104 -0.75 3.71 2.40
C ARG A 104 0.76 3.51 2.49
N GLY A 105 1.31 2.53 1.77
CA GLY A 105 2.75 2.32 1.68
C GLY A 105 3.46 3.54 1.09
N TYR A 106 2.98 4.09 -0.02
CA TYR A 106 3.54 5.33 -0.60
C TYR A 106 3.41 6.53 0.34
N LYS A 107 2.28 6.63 1.06
CA LYS A 107 2.09 7.69 2.05
C LYS A 107 3.09 7.60 3.19
N ARG A 108 3.44 6.38 3.65
CA ARG A 108 4.47 6.16 4.66
C ARG A 108 5.84 6.58 4.14
N LEU A 109 6.22 6.21 2.91
CA LEU A 109 7.48 6.67 2.31
C LEU A 109 7.58 8.21 2.27
N GLN A 110 6.47 8.91 1.98
CA GLN A 110 6.43 10.37 2.03
C GLN A 110 6.58 10.93 3.44
N SER A 111 5.86 10.38 4.42
CA SER A 111 5.81 10.93 5.78
C SER A 111 7.09 10.64 6.56
N GLU A 112 7.62 9.41 6.46
CA GLU A 112 8.75 8.91 7.28
C GLU A 112 10.10 9.27 6.64
N PHE A 113 10.22 9.19 5.30
CA PHE A 113 11.50 9.42 4.58
C PHE A 113 11.53 10.70 3.76
N LYS A 114 10.45 11.49 3.75
CA LYS A 114 10.33 12.74 2.96
C LYS A 114 10.50 12.54 1.46
N TYR A 115 10.21 11.34 0.97
CA TYR A 115 10.30 11.05 -0.46
C TYR A 115 9.22 11.81 -1.23
N ASP A 116 9.62 12.43 -2.33
CA ASP A 116 8.70 12.99 -3.31
C ASP A 116 8.17 11.91 -4.27
N HIS A 117 7.23 12.27 -5.13
CA HIS A 117 6.64 11.33 -6.09
C HIS A 117 7.66 10.78 -7.10
N GLU A 118 8.73 11.51 -7.38
CA GLU A 118 9.76 11.10 -8.31
C GLU A 118 10.67 10.04 -7.67
N ASN A 119 11.09 10.26 -6.43
CA ASN A 119 11.89 9.30 -5.67
C ASN A 119 11.13 7.98 -5.49
N ILE A 120 9.84 8.03 -5.10
CA ILE A 120 9.01 6.82 -4.98
C ILE A 120 8.85 6.13 -6.34
N SER A 121 8.67 6.88 -7.43
CA SER A 121 8.52 6.32 -8.77
C SER A 121 9.76 5.55 -9.22
N LYS A 122 10.95 6.08 -8.96
CA LYS A 122 12.24 5.42 -9.24
C LYS A 122 12.40 4.15 -8.38
N LEU A 123 12.15 4.27 -7.07
CA LEU A 123 12.27 3.18 -6.10
C LEU A 123 11.35 2.00 -6.44
N MET A 124 10.11 2.30 -6.85
CA MET A 124 9.08 1.30 -7.15
C MET A 124 9.06 0.87 -8.62
N SER A 125 9.88 1.46 -9.49
CA SER A 125 9.85 1.23 -10.94
C SER A 125 8.45 1.45 -11.54
N LYS A 126 7.70 2.44 -11.01
CA LYS A 126 6.36 2.84 -11.48
C LYS A 126 6.42 4.26 -12.04
N SER A 127 5.44 4.65 -12.86
CA SER A 127 5.37 6.03 -13.34
C SER A 127 4.99 7.01 -12.22
N ARG A 128 5.48 8.25 -12.27
CA ARG A 128 5.10 9.32 -11.35
C ARG A 128 3.58 9.55 -11.32
N SER A 129 2.92 9.41 -12.48
CA SER A 129 1.46 9.50 -12.60
C SER A 129 0.76 8.36 -11.86
N HIS A 130 1.31 7.13 -11.88
CA HIS A 130 0.79 6.01 -11.10
C HIS A 130 0.85 6.34 -9.60
N ILE A 131 2.02 6.74 -9.08
CA ILE A 131 2.19 7.10 -7.67
C ILE A 131 1.19 8.18 -7.24
N SER A 132 1.10 9.28 -8.02
CA SER A 132 0.17 10.38 -7.73
C SER A 132 -1.30 9.92 -7.72
N ASN A 133 -1.72 9.11 -8.71
CA ASN A 133 -3.08 8.60 -8.79
C ASN A 133 -3.42 7.64 -7.64
N THR A 134 -2.48 6.77 -7.25
CA THR A 134 -2.65 5.84 -6.14
C THR A 134 -2.77 6.59 -4.82
N LEU A 135 -1.89 7.56 -4.54
CA LEU A 135 -1.97 8.40 -3.34
C LEU A 135 -3.29 9.16 -3.22
N ARG A 136 -3.83 9.65 -4.34
CA ARG A 136 -5.11 10.37 -4.36
C ARG A 136 -6.31 9.49 -3.97
N LEU A 137 -6.22 8.16 -4.06
CA LEU A 137 -7.29 7.27 -3.59
C LEU A 137 -7.54 7.43 -2.07
N LEU A 138 -6.53 7.80 -1.29
CA LEU A 138 -6.66 8.05 0.15
C LEU A 138 -7.50 9.30 0.49
N THR A 139 -7.84 10.13 -0.50
CA THR A 139 -8.71 11.30 -0.32
C THR A 139 -10.19 10.99 -0.54
N LEU A 140 -10.53 9.75 -0.88
CA LEU A 140 -11.90 9.31 -1.04
C LEU A 140 -12.57 9.12 0.34
N PRO A 141 -13.91 9.18 0.41
CA PRO A 141 -14.66 8.83 1.61
C PRO A 141 -14.37 7.41 2.11
N ASN A 142 -14.49 7.18 3.42
CA ASN A 142 -14.11 5.90 4.05
C ASN A 142 -14.90 4.69 3.54
N ASP A 143 -16.15 4.86 3.20
CA ASP A 143 -17.01 3.83 2.59
C ASP A 143 -16.52 3.42 1.18
N VAL A 144 -16.09 4.39 0.36
CA VAL A 144 -15.47 4.11 -0.94
C VAL A 144 -14.11 3.43 -0.78
N ILE A 145 -13.33 3.83 0.23
CA ILE A 145 -12.07 3.16 0.59
C ILE A 145 -12.32 1.71 1.01
N ALA A 146 -13.39 1.43 1.77
CA ALA A 146 -13.78 0.07 2.14
C ALA A 146 -14.08 -0.78 0.89
N MET A 147 -14.89 -0.27 -0.04
CA MET A 147 -15.20 -0.95 -1.31
C MET A 147 -13.94 -1.28 -2.14
N LEU A 148 -12.95 -0.38 -2.15
CA LEU A 148 -11.65 -0.61 -2.80
C LEU A 148 -10.83 -1.70 -2.09
N THR A 149 -10.87 -1.73 -0.75
CA THR A 149 -10.14 -2.69 0.07
C THR A 149 -10.72 -4.10 -0.08
N GLU A 150 -12.05 -4.20 -0.18
CA GLU A 150 -12.78 -5.45 -0.39
C GLU A 150 -12.76 -5.93 -1.85
N GLY A 151 -12.33 -5.06 -2.78
CA GLY A 151 -12.27 -5.38 -4.21
C GLY A 151 -13.62 -5.29 -4.94
N SER A 152 -14.70 -4.81 -4.30
CA SER A 152 -15.99 -4.55 -4.94
C SER A 152 -15.96 -3.36 -5.91
N LEU A 153 -14.99 -2.45 -5.72
CA LEU A 153 -14.70 -1.32 -6.60
C LEU A 153 -13.22 -1.37 -7.04
N THR A 154 -12.97 -1.14 -8.32
CA THR A 154 -11.59 -1.07 -8.84
C THR A 154 -11.02 0.34 -8.76
N SER A 155 -9.68 0.48 -8.72
CA SER A 155 -9.01 1.78 -8.73
C SER A 155 -9.38 2.63 -9.95
N GLY A 156 -9.58 2.01 -11.13
CA GLY A 156 -10.03 2.68 -12.34
C GLY A 156 -11.43 3.28 -12.23
N GLN A 157 -12.34 2.60 -11.51
CA GLN A 157 -13.70 3.10 -11.25
C GLN A 157 -13.70 4.18 -10.15
N ALA A 158 -12.83 4.08 -9.16
CA ALA A 158 -12.77 5.01 -8.03
C ALA A 158 -12.09 6.36 -8.35
N ARG A 159 -11.05 6.35 -9.22
CA ARG A 159 -10.30 7.57 -9.58
C ARG A 159 -11.16 8.74 -10.06
N PRO A 160 -12.17 8.54 -10.94
CA PRO A 160 -13.04 9.63 -11.37
C PRO A 160 -13.86 10.25 -10.23
N LEU A 161 -14.08 9.54 -9.11
CA LEU A 161 -14.85 10.00 -7.95
C LEU A 161 -14.09 10.98 -7.05
N ILE A 162 -12.78 11.08 -7.22
CA ILE A 162 -11.94 11.97 -6.41
C ILE A 162 -12.36 13.42 -6.60
N GLY A 163 -12.71 14.08 -5.48
CA GLY A 163 -13.16 15.48 -5.47
C GLY A 163 -14.62 15.68 -5.85
N ILE A 164 -15.43 14.61 -5.89
CA ILE A 164 -16.88 14.67 -6.11
C ILE A 164 -17.58 14.61 -4.76
N ALA A 165 -18.49 15.56 -4.50
CA ALA A 165 -19.17 15.69 -3.20
C ALA A 165 -20.03 14.46 -2.83
N ASN A 166 -20.65 13.80 -3.81
CA ASN A 166 -21.48 12.61 -3.60
C ASN A 166 -20.80 11.32 -4.09
N ALA A 167 -19.50 11.20 -3.84
CA ALA A 167 -18.69 10.06 -4.27
C ALA A 167 -19.23 8.72 -3.75
N SER A 168 -19.68 8.66 -2.50
CA SER A 168 -20.24 7.46 -1.85
C SER A 168 -21.44 6.91 -2.60
N SER A 169 -22.46 7.74 -2.83
CA SER A 169 -23.69 7.34 -3.54
C SER A 169 -23.41 6.90 -4.99
N ILE A 170 -22.43 7.55 -5.66
CA ILE A 170 -22.03 7.15 -7.01
C ILE A 170 -21.28 5.82 -6.96
N ALA A 171 -20.43 5.57 -5.95
CA ALA A 171 -19.71 4.32 -5.78
C ALA A 171 -20.69 3.14 -5.59
N GLU A 172 -21.72 3.29 -4.76
CA GLU A 172 -22.80 2.31 -4.59
C GLU A 172 -23.52 2.02 -5.92
N GLU A 173 -23.82 3.07 -6.69
CA GLU A 173 -24.45 2.91 -8.00
C GLU A 173 -23.54 2.17 -8.99
N ILE A 174 -22.23 2.43 -8.98
CA ILE A 174 -21.24 1.75 -9.81
C ILE A 174 -21.19 0.26 -9.49
N VAL A 175 -21.16 -0.10 -8.21
CA VAL A 175 -21.11 -1.49 -7.76
C VAL A 175 -22.42 -2.20 -8.09
N SER A 176 -23.59 -1.62 -7.76
CA SER A 176 -24.91 -2.24 -7.99
C SER A 176 -25.21 -2.46 -9.46
N LYS A 177 -24.79 -1.54 -10.35
CA LYS A 177 -25.02 -1.60 -11.79
C LYS A 177 -23.84 -2.14 -12.60
N ASN A 178 -22.76 -2.53 -11.94
CA ASN A 178 -21.53 -3.04 -12.54
C ASN A 178 -21.00 -2.16 -13.70
N TYR A 179 -20.89 -0.84 -13.46
CA TYR A 179 -20.42 0.09 -14.47
C TYR A 179 -18.92 -0.09 -14.76
N SER A 180 -18.55 -0.09 -16.05
CA SER A 180 -17.16 -0.06 -16.45
C SER A 180 -16.48 1.27 -16.09
N ALA A 181 -15.16 1.27 -15.90
CA ALA A 181 -14.38 2.48 -15.59
C ALA A 181 -14.61 3.61 -16.62
N ARG A 182 -14.71 3.27 -17.91
CA ARG A 182 -15.02 4.24 -18.99
C ARG A 182 -16.41 4.87 -18.82
N LYS A 183 -17.41 4.09 -18.41
CA LYS A 183 -18.75 4.58 -18.13
C LYS A 183 -18.76 5.56 -16.97
N VAL A 184 -18.02 5.24 -15.90
CA VAL A 184 -17.86 6.11 -14.72
C VAL A 184 -17.18 7.43 -15.10
N GLU A 185 -16.10 7.37 -15.86
CA GLU A 185 -15.41 8.57 -16.37
C GLU A 185 -16.34 9.50 -17.15
N TYR A 186 -17.16 8.94 -18.05
CA TYR A 186 -18.14 9.71 -18.81
C TYR A 186 -19.18 10.38 -17.91
N LEU A 187 -19.74 9.65 -16.95
CA LEU A 187 -20.76 10.17 -16.02
C LEU A 187 -20.21 11.28 -15.11
N THR A 188 -18.98 11.11 -14.61
CA THR A 188 -18.36 12.07 -13.70
C THR A 188 -17.84 13.32 -14.41
N ARG A 189 -17.38 13.20 -15.66
CA ARG A 189 -16.96 14.35 -16.49
C ARG A 189 -18.08 15.34 -16.70
N ASN A 190 -19.28 14.87 -17.01
CA ASN A 190 -20.46 15.73 -17.20
C ASN A 190 -20.86 16.43 -15.89
N LYS A 191 -20.77 15.74 -14.74
CA LYS A 191 -21.05 16.37 -13.43
C LYS A 191 -20.01 17.43 -13.04
N LYS A 192 -18.72 17.23 -13.32
CA LYS A 192 -17.68 18.25 -13.07
C LYS A 192 -17.87 19.51 -13.89
N ASN A 193 -18.29 19.39 -15.13
CA ASN A 193 -18.55 20.55 -16.00
C ASN A 193 -19.73 21.40 -15.51
N VAL A 194 -20.80 20.79 -14.98
CA VAL A 194 -21.95 21.51 -14.41
C VAL A 194 -21.58 22.33 -13.17
N PHE A 195 -20.65 21.83 -12.32
CA PHE A 195 -20.19 22.58 -11.14
C PHE A 195 -19.23 23.71 -11.50
N SER A 196 -18.43 23.55 -12.57
CA SER A 196 -17.51 24.61 -13.01
C SER A 196 -18.26 25.78 -13.65
N THR A 197 -19.29 25.51 -14.45
CA THR A 197 -20.17 26.55 -15.03
C THR A 197 -20.93 27.30 -13.95
N LYS A 198 -21.50 26.64 -12.94
CA LYS A 198 -22.16 27.34 -11.83
C LYS A 198 -21.23 28.25 -11.02
N LYS A 199 -19.96 27.88 -10.83
CA LYS A 199 -18.97 28.76 -10.18
C LYS A 199 -18.60 29.98 -11.02
N ILE A 200 -18.54 29.84 -12.33
CA ILE A 200 -18.26 30.93 -13.26
C ILE A 200 -19.44 31.92 -13.26
N ASP A 201 -20.67 31.41 -13.34
CA ASP A 201 -21.87 32.26 -13.30
C ASP A 201 -22.00 33.05 -11.99
N ALA A 202 -21.72 32.43 -10.84
CA ALA A 202 -21.72 33.11 -9.53
C ALA A 202 -20.62 34.17 -9.38
N ASN A 203 -19.46 33.97 -10.01
CA ASN A 203 -18.39 34.97 -10.03
C ASN A 203 -18.67 36.13 -11.00
N ILE A 204 -19.33 35.84 -12.11
CA ILE A 204 -19.78 36.87 -13.08
C ILE A 204 -20.85 37.76 -12.45
N ILE A 205 -21.83 37.17 -11.76
CA ILE A 205 -22.87 37.94 -11.05
C ILE A 205 -22.27 38.84 -9.96
N LYS A 206 -21.33 38.32 -9.15
CA LYS A 206 -20.62 39.12 -8.15
C LYS A 206 -19.73 40.22 -8.74
N ALA A 207 -19.20 40.02 -9.95
CA ALA A 207 -18.41 41.03 -10.65
C ALA A 207 -19.33 42.13 -11.24
N GLN A 208 -20.50 41.77 -11.77
CA GLN A 208 -21.51 42.72 -12.23
C GLN A 208 -22.03 43.60 -11.10
N GLU A 209 -22.36 43.06 -9.94
CA GLU A 209 -22.81 43.82 -8.76
C GLU A 209 -21.74 44.77 -8.21
N LYS A 210 -20.45 44.57 -8.53
CA LYS A 210 -19.36 45.49 -8.16
C LYS A 210 -19.15 46.63 -9.14
N ILE A 211 -19.63 46.50 -10.36
CA ILE A 211 -19.53 47.52 -11.42
C ILE A 211 -20.70 48.49 -11.37
N GLU A 212 -21.84 48.06 -10.84
CA GLU A 212 -23.07 48.88 -10.71
C GLU A 212 -23.14 49.69 -9.40
N LYS A 213 -22.08 49.65 -8.55
CA LYS A 213 -21.90 50.50 -7.37
C LYS A 213 -20.79 51.54 -7.60
#